data_0e23c5d8d8f5671350cd51835f63d7a5
#
_entry.id   0e23c5d8d8f5671350cd51835f63d7a5
#
_cell.length_a   1.000
_cell.length_b   1.000
_cell.length_c   1.000
_cell.angle_alpha   90.00
_cell.angle_beta   90.00
_cell.angle_gamma   90.00
#
_symmetry.space_group_name_H-M   'P 1'
#
loop_
_entity.id
_entity.type
_entity.pdbx_description
1 polymer ?
#
loop_
_entity_poly.entity_id
_entity_poly.type
_entity_poly.pdbx_seq_one_letter_code
_entity_poly.pdbx_strand_id
1 'polypeptide(L)'
;MKQSQKQGKKNQVGAYGEEIAVNYLKKQGFVILDTNYLKKWGEIDIVARETSTIHFVEVKTVSYETQHLLKAAVSHGTWRPEENVSNHKLIKLNRVIESWLLEHQSDLDWQIDVAAVRIVPREKYATIKYLPNVIGD
;
A
#
# COMPACT_ATOMS: atom_id res chain seq x y z
N MET A 1 -15.65 16.76 -5.98
CA MET A 1 -15.79 18.12 -6.20
C MET A 1 -14.54 18.90 -5.89
N LYS A 2 -14.65 20.00 -5.13
CA LYS A 2 -13.49 20.84 -4.86
C LYS A 2 -12.37 20.12 -4.10
N GLN A 3 -12.73 19.24 -3.19
CA GLN A 3 -11.74 18.48 -2.42
C GLN A 3 -10.98 17.50 -3.30
N SER A 4 -11.65 16.86 -4.23
CA SER A 4 -10.99 15.90 -5.11
C SER A 4 -10.00 16.60 -6.04
N GLN A 5 -10.28 17.82 -6.45
CA GLN A 5 -9.36 18.60 -7.29
C GLN A 5 -8.12 19.04 -6.50
N LYS A 6 -8.29 19.47 -5.25
CA LYS A 6 -7.17 19.88 -4.39
C LYS A 6 -6.25 18.71 -4.07
N GLN A 7 -6.81 17.55 -3.87
CA GLN A 7 -6.05 16.34 -3.54
C GLN A 7 -5.58 15.59 -4.78
N GLY A 8 -5.97 16.07 -5.97
CA GLY A 8 -5.73 15.37 -7.22
C GLY A 8 -4.29 14.98 -7.49
N LYS A 9 -3.35 15.92 -7.28
CA LYS A 9 -1.94 15.66 -7.52
C LYS A 9 -1.38 14.61 -6.56
N LYS A 10 -1.71 14.74 -5.27
CA LYS A 10 -1.31 13.78 -4.25
C LYS A 10 -1.95 12.42 -4.53
N ASN A 11 -3.24 12.43 -4.89
CA ASN A 11 -3.97 11.22 -5.18
C ASN A 11 -3.50 10.54 -6.45
N GLN A 12 -3.01 11.29 -7.43
CA GLN A 12 -2.49 10.72 -8.67
C GLN A 12 -1.25 9.87 -8.43
N VAL A 13 -0.32 10.35 -7.60
CA VAL A 13 0.88 9.59 -7.24
C VAL A 13 0.47 8.34 -6.46
N GLY A 14 -0.39 8.50 -5.48
CA GLY A 14 -0.88 7.39 -4.68
C GLY A 14 -1.64 6.37 -5.52
N ALA A 15 -2.54 6.84 -6.39
CA ALA A 15 -3.31 5.96 -7.26
C ALA A 15 -2.41 5.18 -8.23
N TYR A 16 -1.40 5.83 -8.76
CA TYR A 16 -0.44 5.17 -9.64
C TYR A 16 0.36 4.09 -8.89
N GLY A 17 0.80 4.41 -7.67
CA GLY A 17 1.50 3.44 -6.82
C GLY A 17 0.62 2.24 -6.48
N GLU A 18 -0.66 2.49 -6.18
CA GLU A 18 -1.60 1.40 -5.89
C GLU A 18 -1.82 0.51 -7.11
N GLU A 19 -1.93 1.11 -8.30
CA GLU A 19 -2.07 0.34 -9.54
C GLU A 19 -0.87 -0.56 -9.76
N ILE A 20 0.34 -0.04 -9.53
CA ILE A 20 1.56 -0.82 -9.64
C ILE A 20 1.55 -1.98 -8.64
N ALA A 21 1.14 -1.71 -7.39
CA ALA A 21 1.07 -2.73 -6.36
C ALA A 21 0.04 -3.81 -6.70
N VAL A 22 -1.13 -3.42 -7.20
CA VAL A 22 -2.16 -4.37 -7.62
C VAL A 22 -1.63 -5.29 -8.72
N ASN A 23 -0.99 -4.70 -9.72
CA ASN A 23 -0.45 -5.48 -10.84
C ASN A 23 0.66 -6.43 -10.37
N TYR A 24 1.50 -5.97 -9.46
CA TYR A 24 2.53 -6.80 -8.86
C TYR A 24 1.92 -8.02 -8.15
N LEU A 25 0.92 -7.77 -7.30
CA LEU A 25 0.26 -8.84 -6.54
C LEU A 25 -0.39 -9.86 -7.47
N LYS A 26 -1.07 -9.40 -8.51
CA LYS A 26 -1.68 -10.29 -9.48
C LYS A 26 -0.64 -11.19 -10.16
N LYS A 27 0.51 -10.62 -10.52
CA LYS A 27 1.60 -11.41 -11.12
C LYS A 27 2.18 -12.43 -10.16
N GLN A 28 2.12 -12.14 -8.85
CA GLN A 28 2.59 -13.07 -7.83
C GLN A 28 1.55 -14.14 -7.49
N GLY A 29 0.38 -14.10 -8.11
CA GLY A 29 -0.65 -15.10 -7.90
C GLY A 29 -1.71 -14.73 -6.87
N PHE A 30 -1.69 -13.49 -6.39
CA PHE A 30 -2.72 -13.02 -5.45
C PHE A 30 -4.03 -12.74 -6.18
N VAL A 31 -5.14 -12.97 -5.49
CA VAL A 31 -6.46 -12.57 -5.94
C VAL A 31 -6.81 -11.28 -5.23
N ILE A 32 -7.10 -10.22 -5.98
CA ILE A 32 -7.47 -8.94 -5.39
C ILE A 32 -8.94 -9.01 -4.99
N LEU A 33 -9.20 -8.81 -3.70
CA LEU A 33 -10.55 -8.88 -3.16
C LEU A 33 -11.20 -7.50 -3.05
N ASP A 34 -10.41 -6.45 -2.78
CA ASP A 34 -10.93 -5.12 -2.57
C ASP A 34 -9.82 -4.10 -2.74
N THR A 35 -10.18 -2.88 -3.08
CA THR A 35 -9.22 -1.76 -3.12
C THR A 35 -9.90 -0.53 -2.53
N ASN A 36 -9.09 0.31 -1.88
CA ASN A 36 -9.56 1.58 -1.32
C ASN A 36 -10.79 1.39 -0.42
N TYR A 37 -10.69 0.45 0.48
CA TYR A 37 -11.76 0.17 1.44
C TYR A 37 -11.73 1.26 2.52
N LEU A 38 -12.71 2.14 2.50
CA LEU A 38 -12.75 3.35 3.30
C LEU A 38 -13.81 3.27 4.38
N LYS A 39 -13.42 3.62 5.61
CA LYS A 39 -14.30 3.84 6.75
C LYS A 39 -13.96 5.18 7.38
N LYS A 40 -14.82 5.67 8.28
CA LYS A 40 -14.56 6.94 8.97
C LYS A 40 -13.24 6.91 9.75
N TRP A 41 -12.87 5.73 10.23
CA TRP A 41 -11.69 5.56 11.09
C TRP A 41 -10.44 5.09 10.32
N GLY A 42 -10.49 5.01 9.01
CA GLY A 42 -9.31 4.67 8.24
C GLY A 42 -9.60 4.01 6.91
N GLU A 43 -8.53 3.65 6.23
CA GLU A 43 -8.60 3.08 4.88
C GLU A 43 -7.61 1.91 4.75
N ILE A 44 -8.00 0.91 3.97
CA ILE A 44 -7.11 -0.15 3.54
C ILE A 44 -6.92 0.01 2.03
N ASP A 45 -5.68 0.11 1.60
CA ASP A 45 -5.38 0.35 0.19
C ASP A 45 -5.74 -0.85 -0.68
N ILE A 46 -5.31 -2.05 -0.29
CA ILE A 46 -5.56 -3.27 -1.05
C ILE A 46 -5.86 -4.41 -0.07
N VAL A 47 -6.87 -5.20 -0.40
CA VAL A 47 -7.13 -6.48 0.27
C VAL A 47 -6.94 -7.56 -0.78
N ALA A 48 -6.05 -8.50 -0.51
CA ALA A 48 -5.72 -9.56 -1.45
C ALA A 48 -5.66 -10.90 -0.74
N ARG A 49 -5.86 -11.97 -1.48
CA ARG A 49 -5.79 -13.32 -0.91
C ARG A 49 -4.76 -14.13 -1.67
N GLU A 50 -3.94 -14.84 -0.92
CA GLU A 50 -3.03 -15.83 -1.46
C GLU A 50 -3.30 -17.14 -0.71
N THR A 51 -3.71 -18.15 -1.42
CA THR A 51 -4.13 -19.45 -0.86
C THR A 51 -5.25 -19.22 0.17
N SER A 52 -5.00 -19.43 1.46
CA SER A 52 -5.99 -19.26 2.52
C SER A 52 -5.67 -18.10 3.47
N THR A 53 -4.80 -17.19 3.05
CA THR A 53 -4.41 -16.05 3.87
C THR A 53 -4.85 -14.75 3.22
N ILE A 54 -5.47 -13.87 4.02
CA ILE A 54 -5.85 -12.53 3.59
C ILE A 54 -4.70 -11.58 3.88
N HIS A 55 -4.32 -10.77 2.89
CA HIS A 55 -3.26 -9.79 3.02
C HIS A 55 -3.88 -8.39 2.94
N PHE A 56 -3.74 -7.63 4.01
CA PHE A 56 -4.15 -6.23 4.04
C PHE A 56 -2.91 -5.41 3.74
N VAL A 57 -2.88 -4.80 2.55
CA VAL A 57 -1.66 -4.19 2.03
C VAL A 57 -1.77 -2.68 2.11
N GLU A 58 -0.80 -2.06 2.78
CA GLU A 58 -0.62 -0.63 2.79
C GLU A 58 0.38 -0.26 1.71
N VAL A 59 0.02 0.66 0.83
CA VAL A 59 0.89 1.09 -0.27
C VAL A 59 1.50 2.42 0.10
N LYS A 60 2.84 2.47 0.05
CA LYS A 60 3.61 3.69 0.24
C LYS A 60 4.27 4.04 -1.07
N THR A 61 4.02 5.24 -1.58
CA THR A 61 4.56 5.65 -2.87
C THR A 61 5.40 6.90 -2.73
N VAL A 62 6.59 6.88 -3.33
CA VAL A 62 7.47 8.05 -3.41
C VAL A 62 7.81 8.26 -4.88
N SER A 63 7.75 9.51 -5.30
CA SER A 63 8.03 9.94 -6.67
C SER A 63 9.39 10.61 -6.76
N TYR A 64 10.10 10.34 -7.86
CA TYR A 64 11.41 10.94 -8.14
C TYR A 64 11.39 11.54 -9.53
N GLU A 65 12.19 12.59 -9.73
CA GLU A 65 12.31 13.25 -11.04
C GLU A 65 13.06 12.39 -12.05
N THR A 66 14.07 11.64 -11.60
CA THR A 66 14.90 10.80 -12.45
C THR A 66 15.23 9.48 -11.77
N GLN A 67 15.60 8.49 -12.59
CA GLN A 67 16.09 7.21 -12.04
C GLN A 67 17.36 7.40 -11.23
N HIS A 68 18.19 8.38 -11.63
CA HIS A 68 19.41 8.67 -10.89
C HIS A 68 19.11 9.06 -9.44
N LEU A 69 18.11 9.94 -9.26
CA LEU A 69 17.71 10.38 -7.91
C LEU A 69 17.10 9.22 -7.12
N LEU A 70 16.32 8.36 -7.78
CA LEU A 70 15.76 7.18 -7.14
C LEU A 70 16.88 6.26 -6.63
N LYS A 71 17.85 5.96 -7.49
CA LYS A 71 18.95 5.07 -7.15
C LYS A 71 19.81 5.64 -6.03
N ALA A 72 20.02 6.95 -6.04
CA ALA A 72 20.77 7.62 -4.98
C ALA A 72 20.05 7.50 -3.63
N ALA A 73 18.72 7.69 -3.62
CA ALA A 73 17.93 7.55 -2.40
C ALA A 73 18.00 6.13 -1.85
N VAL A 74 17.93 5.13 -2.73
CA VAL A 74 18.04 3.73 -2.31
C VAL A 74 19.43 3.44 -1.71
N SER A 75 20.48 3.92 -2.38
CA SER A 75 21.86 3.74 -1.91
C SER A 75 22.10 4.35 -0.54
N HIS A 76 21.51 5.52 -0.30
CA HIS A 76 21.68 6.22 0.99
C HIS A 76 20.71 5.72 2.05
N GLY A 77 19.75 4.85 1.70
CA GLY A 77 18.78 4.34 2.64
C GLY A 77 17.90 5.43 3.25
N THR A 78 17.61 6.48 2.48
CA THR A 78 16.91 7.66 3.01
C THR A 78 15.42 7.41 3.28
N TRP A 79 14.85 6.39 2.65
CA TRP A 79 13.44 6.07 2.85
C TRP A 79 13.28 4.61 3.19
N ARG A 80 12.71 4.37 4.36
CA ARG A 80 12.39 3.03 4.85
C ARG A 80 10.91 3.00 5.17
N PRO A 81 10.08 2.46 4.27
CA PRO A 81 8.63 2.47 4.46
C PRO A 81 8.16 1.75 5.71
N GLU A 82 8.88 0.73 6.16
CA GLU A 82 8.55 0.01 7.39
C GLU A 82 8.65 0.90 8.63
N GLU A 83 9.43 1.97 8.59
CA GLU A 83 9.57 2.90 9.71
C GLU A 83 8.40 3.86 9.83
N ASN A 84 7.55 3.91 8.80
CA ASN A 84 6.37 4.77 8.80
C ASN A 84 5.14 4.11 9.41
N VAL A 85 5.28 2.86 9.87
CA VAL A 85 4.17 2.11 10.46
C VAL A 85 4.29 2.18 11.98
N SER A 86 3.64 3.16 12.57
CA SER A 86 3.65 3.36 14.02
C SER A 86 2.56 2.52 14.69
N ASN A 87 2.68 2.33 16.00
CA ASN A 87 1.64 1.66 16.78
C ASN A 87 0.27 2.32 16.63
N HIS A 88 0.24 3.64 16.63
CA HIS A 88 -1.00 4.39 16.48
C HIS A 88 -1.65 4.09 15.13
N LYS A 89 -0.85 4.04 14.09
CA LYS A 89 -1.33 3.73 12.74
C LYS A 89 -1.83 2.29 12.66
N LEU A 90 -1.15 1.36 13.32
CA LEU A 90 -1.56 -0.04 13.36
C LEU A 90 -2.87 -0.22 14.11
N ILE A 91 -3.09 0.52 15.19
CA ILE A 91 -4.36 0.46 15.92
C ILE A 91 -5.52 0.87 15.02
N LYS A 92 -5.35 1.96 14.27
CA LYS A 92 -6.37 2.41 13.33
C LYS A 92 -6.60 1.40 12.22
N LEU A 93 -5.52 0.85 11.68
CA LEU A 93 -5.59 -0.13 10.62
C LEU A 93 -6.29 -1.40 11.08
N ASN A 94 -5.97 -1.88 12.28
CA ASN A 94 -6.63 -3.06 12.85
C ASN A 94 -8.14 -2.85 12.95
N ARG A 95 -8.56 -1.64 13.30
CA ARG A 95 -9.98 -1.33 13.40
C ARG A 95 -10.69 -1.42 12.05
N VAL A 96 -10.04 -0.92 10.99
CA VAL A 96 -10.59 -1.02 9.64
C VAL A 96 -10.62 -2.46 9.18
N ILE A 97 -9.55 -3.22 9.49
CA ILE A 97 -9.46 -4.63 9.16
C ILE A 97 -10.60 -5.41 9.81
N GLU A 98 -10.88 -5.15 11.08
CA GLU A 98 -12.00 -5.80 11.77
C GLU A 98 -13.32 -5.56 11.05
N SER A 99 -13.53 -4.32 10.58
CA SER A 99 -14.74 -4.00 9.81
C SER A 99 -14.83 -4.83 8.55
N TRP A 100 -13.71 -4.95 7.83
CA TRP A 100 -13.68 -5.72 6.58
C TRP A 100 -13.98 -7.19 6.84
N LEU A 101 -13.34 -7.76 7.86
CA LEU A 101 -13.51 -9.17 8.21
C LEU A 101 -14.96 -9.47 8.60
N LEU A 102 -15.58 -8.58 9.36
CA LEU A 102 -16.98 -8.74 9.76
C LEU A 102 -17.91 -8.65 8.56
N GLU A 103 -17.71 -7.67 7.70
CA GLU A 103 -18.57 -7.49 6.53
C GLU A 103 -18.49 -8.66 5.56
N HIS A 104 -17.33 -9.29 5.47
CA HIS A 104 -17.11 -10.41 4.57
C HIS A 104 -17.22 -11.77 5.28
N GLN A 105 -17.54 -11.76 6.58
CA GLN A 105 -17.68 -12.98 7.39
C GLN A 105 -16.50 -13.92 7.21
N SER A 106 -15.29 -13.34 7.18
CA SER A 106 -14.07 -14.11 6.94
C SER A 106 -13.50 -14.64 8.25
N ASP A 107 -13.12 -15.91 8.25
CA ASP A 107 -12.40 -16.54 9.36
C ASP A 107 -11.02 -17.01 8.94
N LEU A 108 -10.55 -16.58 7.78
CA LEU A 108 -9.21 -16.94 7.30
C LEU A 108 -8.14 -16.22 8.09
N ASP A 109 -6.96 -16.80 8.13
CA ASP A 109 -5.79 -16.11 8.67
C ASP A 109 -5.53 -14.84 7.85
N TRP A 110 -4.95 -13.85 8.49
CA TRP A 110 -4.64 -12.60 7.81
C TRP A 110 -3.37 -11.98 8.35
N GLN A 111 -2.81 -11.10 7.55
CA GLN A 111 -1.60 -10.36 7.91
C GLN A 111 -1.61 -9.00 7.25
N ILE A 112 -0.75 -8.12 7.75
CA ILE A 112 -0.57 -6.77 7.21
C ILE A 112 0.75 -6.73 6.46
N ASP A 113 0.70 -6.31 5.20
CA ASP A 113 1.87 -6.16 4.36
C ASP A 113 2.02 -4.70 3.94
N VAL A 114 3.23 -4.31 3.57
CA VAL A 114 3.51 -2.99 3.03
C VAL A 114 4.13 -3.14 1.65
N ALA A 115 3.58 -2.43 0.68
CA ALA A 115 4.14 -2.35 -0.66
C ALA A 115 4.79 -0.97 -0.80
N ALA A 116 6.10 -0.95 -0.90
CA ALA A 116 6.89 0.27 -1.06
C ALA A 116 7.16 0.49 -2.54
N VAL A 117 6.51 1.49 -3.12
CA VAL A 117 6.59 1.78 -4.55
C VAL A 117 7.36 3.07 -4.76
N ARG A 118 8.39 2.99 -5.60
CA ARG A 118 9.16 4.17 -6.03
C ARG A 118 8.91 4.36 -7.51
N ILE A 119 8.47 5.57 -7.87
CA ILE A 119 8.11 5.86 -9.26
C ILE A 119 8.91 7.01 -9.82
N VAL A 120 9.18 6.93 -11.12
CA VAL A 120 9.77 8.02 -11.90
C VAL A 120 8.83 8.25 -13.09
N PRO A 121 7.75 9.05 -12.90
CA PRO A 121 6.71 9.17 -13.92
C PRO A 121 7.24 9.69 -15.27
N ARG A 122 8.19 10.61 -15.25
CA ARG A 122 8.75 11.17 -16.49
C ARG A 122 9.48 10.14 -17.33
N GLU A 123 10.00 9.10 -16.70
CA GLU A 123 10.78 8.07 -17.38
C GLU A 123 10.02 6.75 -17.47
N LYS A 124 8.75 6.74 -17.05
CA LYS A 124 7.91 5.54 -17.05
C LYS A 124 8.59 4.36 -16.37
N TYR A 125 9.17 4.63 -15.23
CA TYR A 125 9.96 3.66 -14.48
C TYR A 125 9.44 3.55 -13.06
N ALA A 126 9.42 2.34 -12.53
CA ALA A 126 9.00 2.12 -11.16
C ALA A 126 9.68 0.87 -10.61
N THR A 127 9.87 0.87 -9.29
CA THR A 127 10.32 -0.30 -8.56
C THR A 127 9.34 -0.54 -7.41
N ILE A 128 9.26 -1.80 -6.98
CA ILE A 128 8.44 -2.16 -5.84
C ILE A 128 9.25 -3.05 -4.91
N LYS A 129 9.16 -2.77 -3.61
CA LYS A 129 9.69 -3.62 -2.56
C LYS A 129 8.51 -4.05 -1.70
N TYR A 130 8.26 -5.33 -1.65
CA TYR A 130 7.13 -5.87 -0.90
C TYR A 130 7.62 -6.39 0.45
N LEU A 131 6.99 -5.91 1.52
CA LEU A 131 7.36 -6.22 2.90
C LEU A 131 6.22 -7.00 3.54
N PRO A 132 6.30 -8.33 3.57
CA PRO A 132 5.21 -9.13 4.14
C PRO A 132 5.23 -9.11 5.65
N ASN A 133 4.06 -9.24 6.23
CA ASN A 133 3.85 -9.45 7.66
C ASN A 133 4.55 -8.40 8.53
N VAL A 134 4.21 -7.14 8.26
CA VAL A 134 4.78 -6.01 9.00
C VAL A 134 4.08 -5.89 10.35
N ILE A 135 4.86 -5.91 11.43
CA ILE A 135 4.35 -5.74 12.78
C ILE A 135 4.97 -4.46 13.32
N GLY A 136 4.13 -3.50 13.71
CA GLY A 136 4.62 -2.25 14.28
C GLY A 136 4.81 -2.38 15.78
N ASP A 137 5.74 -1.61 16.29
CA ASP A 137 6.03 -1.57 17.74
C ASP A 137 5.54 -0.30 18.38
#